data_2f18b4c3b9ba636d34b45624420d3dc6
#
_entry.id   2f18b4c3b9ba636d34b45624420d3dc6
#
_cell.length_a   1.000
_cell.length_b   1.000
_cell.length_c   1.000
_cell.angle_alpha   90.00
_cell.angle_beta   90.00
_cell.angle_gamma   90.00
#
_symmetry.space_group_name_H-M   'P 1'
#
loop_
_entity.id
_entity.type
_entity.pdbx_description
1 polymer ?
#
loop_
_entity_poly.entity_id
_entity_poly.type
_entity_poly.pdbx_seq_one_letter_code
_entity_poly.pdbx_strand_id
1 'polypeptide(L)'
;MSYLKKIIPIIVFSIYGCLAAFWILRDNYLLILVTFLPIFIFVSIKFVLKGAPSINDLKEIDKLHVHVRNQHPHLLVLILVLVIIGLNVFAPGEPTILQRLLASLILVLGFIPTFIYIKRNESGIPFLPLFGVIYSIYYALPIFILEEYTVGLTFLSHVSLEKALLLATVGLFMLLLSFYKLPGKSIGRHLPRISIYWNPQKAKFWAIILSVFGLLINYLSLIVQVPTQFTAVIHFLSQLSIVGMGVLLILQLQGQLNKAGKILLWGIFLPLIILIRLGTGFIAPTLFIIIFLSLTYWHFRRKIPWKIAVGTVLLFIILLSIRGEFRELTWGGGAYAGKNPIEKSMLFSELVFTERESYAKGFEFTSTRTAHILTFGHVVDLTPETVPYWMGKTYLALPWTPIPRVIFPWKPEKTLGQEFGHRYSLLYLSDYTTSYNFCQLIEMYANFGIIGVIIGMFIVGVIYRSLYEMLCHPKAGEGGLLIGLFIFMGLANIESDFSLVFGGVIYNIVLLVIINRLMRSRSPA
;
A
#
# COMPACT_ATOMS: atom_id res chain seq x y z
N MET A 1 14.22 -36.86 3.13
CA MET A 1 13.14 -36.52 4.08
C MET A 1 13.01 -35.05 4.47
N SER A 2 14.08 -34.25 4.48
CA SER A 2 14.03 -32.82 4.83
C SER A 2 13.32 -31.94 3.77
N TYR A 3 13.39 -32.28 2.49
CA TYR A 3 12.75 -31.54 1.38
C TYR A 3 11.22 -31.69 1.36
N LEU A 4 10.71 -32.89 1.57
CA LEU A 4 9.26 -33.16 1.61
C LEU A 4 8.57 -32.41 2.76
N LYS A 5 9.19 -32.29 3.93
CA LYS A 5 8.64 -31.51 5.07
C LYS A 5 8.54 -30.00 4.81
N LYS A 6 9.24 -29.46 3.79
CA LYS A 6 9.19 -28.05 3.41
C LYS A 6 8.25 -27.79 2.23
N ILE A 7 8.08 -28.76 1.33
CA ILE A 7 7.22 -28.65 0.14
C ILE A 7 5.77 -28.99 0.47
N ILE A 8 5.52 -29.96 1.35
CA ILE A 8 4.15 -30.32 1.77
C ILE A 8 3.32 -29.14 2.27
N PRO A 9 3.83 -28.22 3.13
CA PRO A 9 3.05 -27.05 3.53
C PRO A 9 2.72 -26.11 2.38
N ILE A 10 3.57 -26.00 1.37
CA ILE A 10 3.36 -25.13 0.20
C ILE A 10 2.30 -25.74 -0.71
N ILE A 11 2.39 -27.05 -0.99
CA ILE A 11 1.38 -27.78 -1.78
C ILE A 11 0.03 -27.78 -1.07
N VAL A 12 0.01 -28.08 0.21
CA VAL A 12 -1.20 -28.04 1.04
C VAL A 12 -1.81 -26.65 1.02
N PHE A 13 -1.01 -25.59 1.08
CA PHE A 13 -1.50 -24.22 1.09
C PHE A 13 -1.97 -23.76 -0.30
N SER A 14 -1.31 -24.21 -1.37
CA SER A 14 -1.79 -23.96 -2.74
C SER A 14 -3.11 -24.68 -3.00
N ILE A 15 -3.26 -25.92 -2.50
CA ILE A 15 -4.51 -26.68 -2.57
C ILE A 15 -5.61 -25.99 -1.75
N TYR A 16 -5.29 -25.50 -0.53
CA TYR A 16 -6.23 -24.74 0.29
C TYR A 16 -6.60 -23.39 -0.33
N GLY A 17 -5.66 -22.72 -1.00
CA GLY A 17 -5.92 -21.49 -1.76
C GLY A 17 -6.85 -21.74 -2.96
N CYS A 18 -6.60 -22.81 -3.69
CA CYS A 18 -7.47 -23.24 -4.80
C CYS A 18 -8.84 -23.70 -4.30
N LEU A 19 -8.89 -24.43 -3.19
CA LEU A 19 -10.15 -24.83 -2.55
C LEU A 19 -10.91 -23.62 -1.99
N ALA A 20 -10.22 -22.64 -1.40
CA ALA A 20 -10.84 -21.41 -0.94
C ALA A 20 -11.42 -20.60 -2.11
N ALA A 21 -10.69 -20.47 -3.22
CA ALA A 21 -11.19 -19.87 -4.45
C ALA A 21 -12.39 -20.65 -5.02
N PHE A 22 -12.33 -21.98 -5.04
CA PHE A 22 -13.43 -22.84 -5.47
C PHE A 22 -14.68 -22.73 -4.58
N TRP A 23 -14.51 -22.58 -3.25
CA TRP A 23 -15.61 -22.40 -2.31
C TRP A 23 -16.16 -20.97 -2.31
N ILE A 24 -15.35 -19.95 -2.61
CA ILE A 24 -15.79 -18.57 -2.90
C ILE A 24 -16.75 -18.59 -4.09
N LEU A 25 -16.43 -19.34 -5.14
CA LEU A 25 -17.25 -19.49 -6.34
C LEU A 25 -18.55 -20.30 -6.11
N ARG A 26 -18.71 -20.96 -4.96
CA ARG A 26 -19.88 -21.79 -4.59
C ARG A 26 -20.63 -21.30 -3.34
N ASP A 27 -20.55 -20.01 -2.99
CA ASP A 27 -21.31 -19.38 -1.88
C ASP A 27 -21.10 -19.94 -0.46
N ASN A 28 -19.96 -20.63 -0.19
CA ASN A 28 -19.67 -21.23 1.13
C ASN A 28 -18.60 -20.44 1.93
N TYR A 29 -18.85 -19.16 2.13
CA TYR A 29 -17.91 -18.21 2.77
C TYR A 29 -17.66 -18.46 4.25
N LEU A 30 -18.60 -19.08 4.96
CA LEU A 30 -18.47 -19.38 6.38
C LEU A 30 -17.29 -20.30 6.67
N LEU A 31 -17.03 -21.27 5.78
CA LEU A 31 -15.93 -22.22 5.96
C LEU A 31 -14.56 -21.55 5.84
N ILE A 32 -14.46 -20.51 5.01
CA ILE A 32 -13.25 -19.68 4.85
C ILE A 32 -13.00 -18.88 6.12
N LEU A 33 -14.03 -18.21 6.64
CA LEU A 33 -13.92 -17.37 7.82
C LEU A 33 -13.61 -18.20 9.07
N VAL A 34 -14.28 -19.35 9.26
CA VAL A 34 -14.06 -20.27 10.39
C VAL A 34 -12.67 -20.92 10.33
N THR A 35 -12.14 -21.20 9.12
CA THR A 35 -10.82 -21.85 8.98
C THR A 35 -9.66 -20.87 9.04
N PHE A 36 -9.79 -19.66 8.47
CA PHE A 36 -8.68 -18.73 8.31
C PHE A 36 -8.57 -17.71 9.43
N LEU A 37 -9.66 -17.24 10.03
CA LEU A 37 -9.62 -16.28 11.14
C LEU A 37 -8.89 -16.83 12.38
N PRO A 38 -9.14 -18.08 12.85
CA PRO A 38 -8.38 -18.67 13.95
C PRO A 38 -6.90 -18.89 13.60
N ILE A 39 -6.60 -19.25 12.34
CA ILE A 39 -5.22 -19.39 11.86
C ILE A 39 -4.52 -18.03 11.84
N PHE A 40 -5.19 -16.97 11.41
CA PHE A 40 -4.66 -15.60 11.43
C PHE A 40 -4.39 -15.13 12.87
N ILE A 41 -5.36 -15.31 13.78
CA ILE A 41 -5.21 -14.98 15.19
C ILE A 41 -4.07 -15.80 15.81
N PHE A 42 -4.02 -17.10 15.58
CA PHE A 42 -2.98 -17.98 16.12
C PHE A 42 -1.58 -17.63 15.58
N VAL A 43 -1.48 -17.30 14.28
CA VAL A 43 -0.22 -16.88 13.66
C VAL A 43 0.23 -15.53 14.19
N SER A 44 -0.70 -14.59 14.38
CA SER A 44 -0.42 -13.28 14.98
C SER A 44 0.03 -13.42 16.42
N ILE A 45 -0.65 -14.24 17.23
CA ILE A 45 -0.29 -14.54 18.62
C ILE A 45 1.08 -15.25 18.68
N LYS A 46 1.33 -16.24 17.83
CA LYS A 46 2.62 -16.95 17.79
C LYS A 46 3.76 -16.05 17.31
N PHE A 47 3.46 -15.08 16.45
CA PHE A 47 4.39 -14.03 16.02
C PHE A 47 4.75 -13.08 17.18
N VAL A 48 3.75 -12.67 17.96
CA VAL A 48 3.91 -11.80 19.15
C VAL A 48 4.70 -12.51 20.27
N LEU A 49 4.43 -13.80 20.50
CA LEU A 49 5.03 -14.58 21.59
C LEU A 49 6.44 -15.08 21.29
N LYS A 50 6.86 -15.22 20.03
CA LYS A 50 8.26 -15.53 19.69
C LYS A 50 9.14 -14.32 20.00
N GLY A 51 9.91 -14.42 21.10
CA GLY A 51 10.87 -13.40 21.50
C GLY A 51 11.76 -12.94 20.34
N ALA A 52 12.09 -11.64 20.32
CA ALA A 52 13.12 -11.13 19.42
C ALA A 52 14.44 -11.85 19.70
N PRO A 53 15.20 -12.25 18.67
CA PRO A 53 16.51 -12.83 18.87
C PRO A 53 17.45 -11.82 19.53
N SER A 54 18.41 -12.32 20.29
CA SER A 54 19.49 -11.50 20.85
C SER A 54 20.42 -10.99 19.74
N ILE A 55 21.28 -10.01 20.05
CA ILE A 55 22.29 -9.50 19.10
C ILE A 55 23.21 -10.62 18.61
N ASN A 56 23.47 -11.64 19.42
CA ASN A 56 24.25 -12.82 19.03
C ASN A 56 23.49 -13.69 18.00
N ASP A 57 22.17 -13.80 18.15
CA ASP A 57 21.31 -14.49 17.16
C ASP A 57 21.26 -13.75 15.81
N LEU A 58 21.49 -12.42 15.79
CA LEU A 58 21.58 -11.65 14.54
C LEU A 58 22.84 -12.00 13.73
N LYS A 59 23.98 -12.28 14.39
CA LYS A 59 25.20 -12.76 13.71
C LYS A 59 25.05 -14.19 13.19
N GLU A 60 24.32 -15.05 13.92
CA GLU A 60 23.97 -16.39 13.45
C GLU A 60 22.93 -16.34 12.31
N ILE A 61 22.00 -15.39 12.35
CA ILE A 61 21.02 -15.14 11.30
C ILE A 61 21.70 -14.70 10.01
N ASP A 62 22.77 -13.90 10.06
CA ASP A 62 23.56 -13.55 8.86
C ASP A 62 24.22 -14.79 8.23
N LYS A 63 24.73 -15.73 9.04
CA LYS A 63 25.23 -17.04 8.54
C LYS A 63 24.10 -17.91 7.99
N LEU A 64 22.92 -17.90 8.61
CA LEU A 64 21.74 -18.62 8.14
C LEU A 64 21.16 -18.01 6.86
N HIS A 65 21.29 -16.69 6.68
CA HIS A 65 20.87 -15.97 5.47
C HIS A 65 21.70 -16.33 4.25
N VAL A 66 23.00 -16.54 4.40
CA VAL A 66 23.83 -17.03 3.29
C VAL A 66 23.35 -18.41 2.81
N HIS A 67 22.88 -19.25 3.73
CA HIS A 67 22.37 -20.60 3.41
C HIS A 67 20.93 -20.62 2.86
N VAL A 68 20.05 -19.76 3.36
CA VAL A 68 18.67 -19.60 2.86
C VAL A 68 18.64 -18.88 1.50
N ARG A 69 19.60 -17.99 1.26
CA ARG A 69 19.75 -17.24 0.02
C ARG A 69 19.94 -18.11 -1.22
N ASN A 70 20.62 -19.23 -1.09
CA ASN A 70 20.91 -20.13 -2.22
C ASN A 70 19.72 -21.02 -2.59
N GLN A 71 18.62 -20.95 -1.86
CA GLN A 71 17.68 -22.05 -1.94
C GLN A 71 16.55 -21.89 -2.96
N HIS A 72 16.02 -20.70 -3.34
CA HIS A 72 14.77 -20.79 -4.13
C HIS A 72 14.35 -19.58 -4.99
N PRO A 73 15.19 -18.82 -5.69
CA PRO A 73 14.69 -17.87 -6.70
C PRO A 73 13.94 -18.58 -7.83
N HIS A 74 14.34 -19.83 -8.14
CA HIS A 74 13.66 -20.66 -9.16
C HIS A 74 12.24 -21.07 -8.73
N LEU A 75 12.00 -21.32 -7.44
CA LEU A 75 10.66 -21.64 -6.95
C LEU A 75 9.72 -20.44 -7.09
N LEU A 76 10.19 -19.23 -6.84
CA LEU A 76 9.37 -18.01 -7.01
C LEU A 76 9.02 -17.77 -8.48
N VAL A 77 9.95 -18.04 -9.40
CA VAL A 77 9.67 -17.98 -10.84
C VAL A 77 8.64 -19.04 -11.23
N LEU A 78 8.79 -20.27 -10.71
CA LEU A 78 7.81 -21.33 -10.96
C LEU A 78 6.41 -20.96 -10.45
N ILE A 79 6.32 -20.39 -9.24
CA ILE A 79 5.04 -19.92 -8.68
C ILE A 79 4.44 -18.84 -9.58
N LEU A 80 5.23 -17.85 -10.03
CA LEU A 80 4.75 -16.82 -10.93
C LEU A 80 4.21 -17.40 -12.23
N VAL A 81 4.94 -18.35 -12.83
CA VAL A 81 4.50 -19.02 -14.07
C VAL A 81 3.19 -19.75 -13.85
N LEU A 82 3.06 -20.51 -12.76
CA LEU A 82 1.82 -21.22 -12.42
C LEU A 82 0.65 -20.26 -12.19
N VAL A 83 0.90 -19.13 -11.52
CA VAL A 83 -0.13 -18.08 -11.32
C VAL A 83 -0.56 -17.49 -12.66
N ILE A 84 0.38 -17.16 -13.55
CA ILE A 84 0.05 -16.62 -14.88
C ILE A 84 -0.74 -17.64 -15.71
N ILE A 85 -0.34 -18.91 -15.70
CA ILE A 85 -1.09 -19.96 -16.40
C ILE A 85 -2.51 -20.07 -15.84
N GLY A 86 -2.64 -20.16 -14.51
CA GLY A 86 -3.94 -20.24 -13.85
C GLY A 86 -4.86 -19.06 -14.19
N LEU A 87 -4.33 -17.83 -14.11
CA LEU A 87 -5.09 -16.63 -14.47
C LEU A 87 -5.54 -16.64 -15.93
N ASN A 88 -4.68 -17.08 -16.86
CA ASN A 88 -5.06 -17.17 -18.28
C ASN A 88 -6.09 -18.26 -18.58
N VAL A 89 -6.06 -19.38 -17.86
CA VAL A 89 -7.02 -20.49 -18.05
C VAL A 89 -8.40 -20.14 -17.50
N PHE A 90 -8.46 -19.44 -16.37
CA PHE A 90 -9.69 -19.18 -15.63
C PHE A 90 -10.23 -17.75 -15.81
N ALA A 91 -9.74 -16.97 -16.76
CA ALA A 91 -10.23 -15.61 -17.02
C ALA A 91 -11.69 -15.61 -17.50
N PRO A 92 -12.65 -15.01 -16.75
CA PRO A 92 -14.08 -15.09 -17.09
C PRO A 92 -14.49 -14.13 -18.22
N GLY A 93 -13.83 -12.98 -18.35
CA GLY A 93 -14.21 -11.89 -19.27
C GLY A 93 -13.75 -12.03 -20.72
N GLU A 94 -13.29 -13.22 -21.12
CA GLU A 94 -12.81 -13.51 -22.50
C GLU A 94 -11.87 -12.47 -23.08
N PRO A 95 -10.78 -12.07 -22.37
CA PRO A 95 -9.85 -11.07 -22.89
C PRO A 95 -9.19 -11.54 -24.18
N THR A 96 -8.88 -10.58 -25.08
CA THR A 96 -8.16 -10.88 -26.31
C THR A 96 -6.77 -11.46 -26.02
N ILE A 97 -6.18 -12.15 -27.00
CA ILE A 97 -4.82 -12.70 -26.86
C ILE A 97 -3.82 -11.60 -26.52
N LEU A 98 -3.95 -10.41 -27.12
CA LEU A 98 -3.05 -9.27 -26.86
C LEU A 98 -3.24 -8.74 -25.43
N GLN A 99 -4.47 -8.64 -24.94
CA GLN A 99 -4.76 -8.24 -23.55
C GLN A 99 -4.14 -9.24 -22.54
N ARG A 100 -4.30 -10.55 -22.77
CA ARG A 100 -3.68 -11.60 -21.94
C ARG A 100 -2.16 -11.50 -21.94
N LEU A 101 -1.54 -11.30 -23.08
CA LEU A 101 -0.09 -11.16 -23.21
C LEU A 101 0.43 -9.91 -22.47
N LEU A 102 -0.19 -8.74 -22.69
CA LEU A 102 0.22 -7.50 -22.05
C LEU A 102 0.01 -7.54 -20.53
N ALA A 103 -1.12 -8.05 -20.05
CA ALA A 103 -1.37 -8.21 -18.62
C ALA A 103 -0.39 -9.20 -17.98
N SER A 104 -0.09 -10.34 -18.65
CA SER A 104 0.95 -11.28 -18.19
C SER A 104 2.33 -10.62 -18.15
N LEU A 105 2.65 -9.77 -19.12
CA LEU A 105 3.93 -9.02 -19.14
C LEU A 105 4.01 -8.01 -17.98
N ILE A 106 2.91 -7.34 -17.62
CA ILE A 106 2.87 -6.47 -16.42
C ILE A 106 3.12 -7.29 -15.15
N LEU A 107 2.53 -8.50 -15.01
CA LEU A 107 2.80 -9.39 -13.87
C LEU A 107 4.28 -9.77 -13.79
N VAL A 108 4.90 -10.12 -14.92
CA VAL A 108 6.33 -10.45 -14.98
C VAL A 108 7.19 -9.24 -14.61
N LEU A 109 6.93 -8.07 -15.21
CA LEU A 109 7.67 -6.83 -14.90
C LEU A 109 7.50 -6.42 -13.43
N GLY A 110 6.28 -6.52 -12.89
CA GLY A 110 6.00 -6.23 -11.48
C GLY A 110 6.70 -7.18 -10.51
N PHE A 111 6.97 -8.40 -10.93
CA PHE A 111 7.70 -9.39 -10.14
C PHE A 111 9.23 -9.22 -10.19
N ILE A 112 9.79 -8.63 -11.25
CA ILE A 112 11.24 -8.42 -11.40
C ILE A 112 11.88 -7.77 -10.16
N PRO A 113 11.30 -6.70 -9.55
CA PRO A 113 11.85 -6.11 -8.34
C PRO A 113 11.98 -7.10 -7.17
N THR A 114 10.98 -7.94 -6.97
CA THR A 114 10.99 -8.99 -5.93
C THR A 114 12.11 -9.99 -6.18
N PHE A 115 12.25 -10.44 -7.42
CA PHE A 115 13.32 -11.36 -7.81
C PHE A 115 14.72 -10.76 -7.61
N ILE A 116 14.93 -9.50 -8.05
CA ILE A 116 16.21 -8.80 -7.90
C ILE A 116 16.52 -8.58 -6.41
N TYR A 117 15.54 -8.14 -5.60
CA TYR A 117 15.70 -7.90 -4.17
C TYR A 117 16.19 -9.16 -3.44
N ILE A 118 15.55 -10.30 -3.72
CA ILE A 118 15.91 -11.58 -3.10
C ILE A 118 17.26 -12.09 -3.65
N LYS A 119 17.46 -12.07 -4.97
CA LYS A 119 18.69 -12.57 -5.61
C LYS A 119 19.93 -11.79 -5.19
N ARG A 120 19.83 -10.45 -5.07
CA ARG A 120 20.95 -9.59 -4.67
C ARG A 120 21.08 -9.44 -3.17
N ASN A 121 20.16 -9.98 -2.38
CA ASN A 121 20.10 -9.78 -0.93
C ASN A 121 20.22 -8.30 -0.54
N GLU A 122 19.38 -7.46 -1.18
CA GLU A 122 19.41 -6.03 -0.93
C GLU A 122 19.11 -5.73 0.54
N SER A 123 19.90 -4.87 1.16
CA SER A 123 19.78 -4.53 2.59
C SER A 123 18.72 -3.44 2.85
N GLY A 124 18.22 -2.80 1.81
CA GLY A 124 17.25 -1.71 1.93
C GLY A 124 15.81 -2.18 2.21
N ILE A 125 14.89 -1.23 2.22
CA ILE A 125 13.46 -1.49 2.36
C ILE A 125 12.95 -2.14 1.06
N PRO A 126 12.12 -3.21 1.13
CA PRO A 126 11.56 -3.88 -0.06
C PRO A 126 10.41 -3.08 -0.70
N PHE A 127 10.67 -1.79 -0.98
CA PHE A 127 9.67 -0.87 -1.52
C PHE A 127 9.26 -1.21 -2.94
N LEU A 128 10.24 -1.37 -3.84
CA LEU A 128 9.95 -1.64 -5.24
C LEU A 128 9.28 -3.01 -5.48
N PRO A 129 9.62 -4.07 -4.72
CA PRO A 129 8.81 -5.28 -4.67
C PRO A 129 7.34 -5.04 -4.35
N LEU A 130 7.05 -4.24 -3.32
CA LEU A 130 5.69 -3.86 -2.96
C LEU A 130 4.99 -3.07 -4.07
N PHE A 131 5.67 -2.06 -4.61
CA PHE A 131 5.16 -1.26 -5.73
C PHE A 131 4.78 -2.13 -6.93
N GLY A 132 5.65 -3.07 -7.31
CA GLY A 132 5.40 -3.98 -8.43
C GLY A 132 4.17 -4.88 -8.23
N VAL A 133 3.94 -5.38 -7.01
CA VAL A 133 2.73 -6.14 -6.67
C VAL A 133 1.49 -5.27 -6.76
N ILE A 134 1.51 -4.08 -6.16
CA ILE A 134 0.37 -3.15 -6.20
C ILE A 134 0.06 -2.74 -7.66
N TYR A 135 1.08 -2.41 -8.43
CA TYR A 135 0.92 -2.07 -9.85
C TYR A 135 0.26 -3.21 -10.64
N SER A 136 0.68 -4.46 -10.38
CA SER A 136 0.09 -5.64 -11.01
C SER A 136 -1.38 -5.84 -10.63
N ILE A 137 -1.76 -5.56 -9.37
CA ILE A 137 -3.15 -5.63 -8.90
C ILE A 137 -4.02 -4.60 -9.64
N TYR A 138 -3.53 -3.38 -9.87
CA TYR A 138 -4.32 -2.31 -10.48
C TYR A 138 -4.38 -2.38 -12.01
N TYR A 139 -3.33 -2.89 -12.67
CA TYR A 139 -3.22 -2.80 -14.13
C TYR A 139 -3.25 -4.14 -14.86
N ALA A 140 -2.97 -5.25 -14.20
CA ALA A 140 -2.95 -6.57 -14.84
C ALA A 140 -4.08 -7.48 -14.36
N LEU A 141 -4.23 -7.60 -13.03
CA LEU A 141 -5.17 -8.55 -12.43
C LEU A 141 -6.63 -8.36 -12.90
N PRO A 142 -7.16 -7.13 -13.09
CA PRO A 142 -8.53 -6.94 -13.55
C PRO A 142 -8.86 -7.63 -14.87
N ILE A 143 -7.88 -7.76 -15.77
CA ILE A 143 -8.07 -8.45 -17.07
C ILE A 143 -8.42 -9.93 -16.90
N PHE A 144 -7.99 -10.53 -15.80
CA PHE A 144 -8.17 -11.96 -15.55
C PHE A 144 -9.32 -12.30 -14.59
N ILE A 145 -9.86 -11.30 -13.86
CA ILE A 145 -10.86 -11.55 -12.82
C ILE A 145 -12.21 -10.90 -13.08
N LEU A 146 -12.29 -9.92 -13.99
CA LEU A 146 -13.55 -9.26 -14.33
C LEU A 146 -14.24 -10.01 -15.47
N GLU A 147 -15.56 -10.10 -15.39
CA GLU A 147 -16.41 -10.64 -16.46
C GLU A 147 -16.62 -9.61 -17.58
N GLU A 148 -16.75 -8.33 -17.20
CA GLU A 148 -16.99 -7.24 -18.13
C GLU A 148 -16.00 -6.10 -17.91
N TYR A 149 -15.62 -5.42 -19.00
CA TYR A 149 -14.71 -4.27 -18.96
C TYR A 149 -15.50 -2.98 -19.12
N THR A 150 -16.10 -2.54 -18.00
CA THR A 150 -16.94 -1.34 -17.94
C THR A 150 -16.38 -0.29 -16.99
N VAL A 151 -16.65 0.99 -17.31
CA VAL A 151 -16.41 2.13 -16.40
C VAL A 151 -17.74 2.89 -16.26
N GLY A 152 -18.32 2.85 -15.06
CA GLY A 152 -19.70 3.27 -14.87
C GLY A 152 -20.64 2.42 -15.72
N LEU A 153 -21.34 3.04 -16.68
CA LEU A 153 -22.23 2.36 -17.62
C LEU A 153 -21.61 2.18 -19.03
N THR A 154 -20.33 2.56 -19.21
CA THR A 154 -19.67 2.56 -20.51
C THR A 154 -18.84 1.30 -20.70
N PHE A 155 -19.15 0.50 -21.73
CA PHE A 155 -18.30 -0.61 -22.17
C PHE A 155 -17.06 -0.06 -22.89
N LEU A 156 -15.89 -0.56 -22.50
CA LEU A 156 -14.63 -0.20 -23.13
C LEU A 156 -14.40 -1.01 -24.41
N SER A 157 -13.91 -0.36 -25.44
CA SER A 157 -13.45 -1.06 -26.64
C SER A 157 -12.19 -1.89 -26.34
N HIS A 158 -12.08 -3.07 -26.95
CA HIS A 158 -10.85 -3.88 -26.82
C HIS A 158 -9.61 -3.08 -27.24
N VAL A 159 -9.70 -2.24 -28.26
CA VAL A 159 -8.59 -1.42 -28.78
C VAL A 159 -8.11 -0.42 -27.73
N SER A 160 -9.02 0.28 -27.05
CA SER A 160 -8.66 1.26 -26.02
C SER A 160 -8.04 0.58 -24.79
N LEU A 161 -8.54 -0.60 -24.43
CA LEU A 161 -8.00 -1.40 -23.34
C LEU A 161 -6.60 -1.95 -23.68
N GLU A 162 -6.37 -2.41 -24.90
CA GLU A 162 -5.06 -2.85 -25.40
C GLU A 162 -4.04 -1.71 -25.42
N LYS A 163 -4.42 -0.51 -25.88
CA LYS A 163 -3.58 0.69 -25.82
C LYS A 163 -3.22 1.03 -24.37
N ALA A 164 -4.19 1.01 -23.45
CA ALA A 164 -3.96 1.28 -22.02
C ALA A 164 -3.01 0.25 -21.39
N LEU A 165 -3.18 -1.04 -21.67
CA LEU A 165 -2.29 -2.11 -21.22
C LEU A 165 -0.87 -1.95 -21.76
N LEU A 166 -0.73 -1.61 -23.04
CA LEU A 166 0.57 -1.34 -23.64
C LEU A 166 1.27 -0.17 -22.94
N LEU A 167 0.55 0.93 -22.73
CA LEU A 167 1.07 2.11 -22.04
C LEU A 167 1.41 1.83 -20.58
N ALA A 168 0.60 1.03 -19.87
CA ALA A 168 0.90 0.59 -18.52
C ALA A 168 2.17 -0.29 -18.47
N THR A 169 2.33 -1.18 -19.45
CA THR A 169 3.54 -2.02 -19.60
C THR A 169 4.78 -1.17 -19.85
N VAL A 170 4.71 -0.24 -20.80
CA VAL A 170 5.80 0.69 -21.13
C VAL A 170 6.12 1.58 -19.94
N GLY A 171 5.11 2.11 -19.25
CA GLY A 171 5.28 2.95 -18.07
C GLY A 171 6.03 2.21 -16.95
N LEU A 172 5.63 0.98 -16.62
CA LEU A 172 6.33 0.17 -15.62
C LEU A 172 7.77 -0.14 -16.05
N PHE A 173 7.97 -0.49 -17.32
CA PHE A 173 9.32 -0.73 -17.86
C PHE A 173 10.22 0.50 -17.73
N MET A 174 9.73 1.70 -18.06
CA MET A 174 10.48 2.95 -17.96
C MET A 174 10.84 3.30 -16.50
N LEU A 175 9.93 3.06 -15.56
CA LEU A 175 10.19 3.21 -14.14
C LEU A 175 11.28 2.25 -13.67
N LEU A 176 11.20 0.97 -14.02
CA LEU A 176 12.21 -0.02 -13.66
C LEU A 176 13.56 0.27 -14.30
N LEU A 177 13.57 0.70 -15.56
CA LEU A 177 14.78 1.08 -16.28
C LEU A 177 15.52 2.23 -15.58
N SER A 178 14.81 3.30 -15.23
CA SER A 178 15.40 4.46 -14.56
C SER A 178 15.82 4.17 -13.12
N PHE A 179 15.10 3.29 -12.42
CA PHE A 179 15.46 2.88 -11.07
C PHE A 179 16.74 2.00 -11.03
N TYR A 180 16.86 1.01 -11.93
CA TYR A 180 17.95 0.04 -11.85
C TYR A 180 19.17 0.39 -12.70
N LYS A 181 19.02 1.05 -13.84
CA LYS A 181 20.09 1.22 -14.82
C LYS A 181 20.61 2.65 -14.93
N LEU A 182 19.78 3.68 -14.90
CA LEU A 182 20.14 5.05 -15.27
C LEU A 182 19.73 6.08 -14.19
N PRO A 183 19.87 7.35 -14.41
CA PRO A 183 20.53 8.38 -13.58
C PRO A 183 20.14 8.38 -12.11
N GLY A 184 19.06 7.73 -11.71
CA GLY A 184 18.59 7.72 -10.33
C GLY A 184 19.66 7.32 -9.31
N LYS A 185 20.46 6.32 -9.62
CA LYS A 185 21.58 5.90 -8.75
C LYS A 185 22.68 6.94 -8.68
N SER A 186 22.99 7.59 -9.80
CA SER A 186 24.02 8.64 -9.87
C SER A 186 23.55 9.89 -9.12
N ILE A 187 22.33 10.35 -9.38
CA ILE A 187 21.72 11.51 -8.70
C ILE A 187 21.60 11.24 -7.21
N GLY A 188 21.07 10.08 -6.83
CA GLY A 188 20.85 9.71 -5.43
C GLY A 188 22.14 9.69 -4.59
N ARG A 189 23.28 9.34 -5.21
CA ARG A 189 24.59 9.35 -4.50
C ARG A 189 25.08 10.74 -4.10
N HIS A 190 24.65 11.78 -4.80
CA HIS A 190 25.00 13.17 -4.51
C HIS A 190 24.01 13.83 -3.52
N LEU A 191 22.88 13.19 -3.23
CA LEU A 191 21.94 13.69 -2.24
C LEU A 191 22.43 13.47 -0.82
N PRO A 192 22.06 14.36 0.13
CA PRO A 192 22.43 14.21 1.53
C PRO A 192 21.84 12.91 2.10
N ARG A 193 22.69 12.08 2.68
CA ARG A 193 22.28 10.82 3.33
C ARG A 193 21.81 11.10 4.75
N ILE A 194 20.61 10.58 5.07
CA ILE A 194 20.04 10.69 6.41
C ILE A 194 20.58 9.54 7.26
N SER A 195 21.36 9.88 8.29
CA SER A 195 21.92 8.92 9.25
C SER A 195 21.53 9.33 10.66
N ILE A 196 20.61 8.60 11.28
CA ILE A 196 20.12 8.88 12.63
C ILE A 196 20.09 7.58 13.43
N TYR A 197 20.98 7.48 14.41
CA TYR A 197 21.02 6.37 15.36
C TYR A 197 20.31 6.74 16.64
N TRP A 198 19.52 5.82 17.20
CA TRP A 198 18.74 6.07 18.40
C TRP A 198 19.45 5.65 19.67
N ASN A 199 19.16 6.40 20.77
CA ASN A 199 19.31 5.88 22.11
C ASN A 199 18.06 5.06 22.45
N PRO A 200 18.17 3.77 22.77
CA PRO A 200 16.99 2.90 22.97
C PRO A 200 16.03 3.37 24.05
N GLN A 201 16.55 3.95 25.15
CA GLN A 201 15.72 4.44 26.25
C GLN A 201 14.93 5.69 25.83
N LYS A 202 15.60 6.66 25.17
CA LYS A 202 14.94 7.85 24.62
C LYS A 202 13.93 7.46 23.54
N ALA A 203 14.30 6.56 22.64
CA ALA A 203 13.43 6.09 21.57
C ALA A 203 12.16 5.44 22.12
N LYS A 204 12.29 4.56 23.14
CA LYS A 204 11.14 3.97 23.82
C LYS A 204 10.24 5.03 24.47
N PHE A 205 10.82 5.98 25.19
CA PHE A 205 10.08 7.06 25.87
C PHE A 205 9.28 7.89 24.84
N TRP A 206 9.94 8.42 23.83
CA TRP A 206 9.28 9.21 22.78
C TRP A 206 8.28 8.39 21.97
N ALA A 207 8.56 7.14 21.67
CA ALA A 207 7.63 6.26 20.97
C ALA A 207 6.29 6.11 21.70
N ILE A 208 6.32 5.96 23.03
CA ILE A 208 5.09 5.88 23.85
C ILE A 208 4.34 7.22 23.77
N ILE A 209 5.03 8.35 23.95
CA ILE A 209 4.41 9.68 23.88
C ILE A 209 3.78 9.91 22.50
N LEU A 210 4.51 9.63 21.41
CA LEU A 210 4.01 9.78 20.05
C LEU A 210 2.80 8.88 19.78
N SER A 211 2.83 7.64 20.28
CA SER A 211 1.71 6.71 20.13
C SER A 211 0.46 7.21 20.85
N VAL A 212 0.59 7.62 22.11
CA VAL A 212 -0.54 8.14 22.90
C VAL A 212 -1.09 9.42 22.31
N PHE A 213 -0.21 10.38 22.00
CA PHE A 213 -0.61 11.66 21.41
C PHE A 213 -1.28 11.47 20.04
N GLY A 214 -0.70 10.64 19.17
CA GLY A 214 -1.27 10.36 17.86
C GLY A 214 -2.64 9.63 17.96
N LEU A 215 -2.81 8.70 18.91
CA LEU A 215 -4.11 8.06 19.17
C LEU A 215 -5.15 9.06 19.66
N LEU A 216 -4.77 9.95 20.57
CA LEU A 216 -5.65 11.02 21.04
C LEU A 216 -6.11 11.93 19.91
N ILE A 217 -5.20 12.37 19.05
CA ILE A 217 -5.53 13.19 17.87
C ILE A 217 -6.44 12.43 16.90
N ASN A 218 -6.17 11.13 16.64
CA ASN A 218 -7.05 10.30 15.81
C ASN A 218 -8.47 10.25 16.38
N TYR A 219 -8.61 10.05 17.68
CA TYR A 219 -9.92 10.00 18.35
C TYR A 219 -10.62 11.36 18.31
N LEU A 220 -9.92 12.44 18.67
CA LEU A 220 -10.48 13.80 18.67
C LEU A 220 -10.93 14.23 17.26
N SER A 221 -10.17 13.88 16.23
CA SER A 221 -10.52 14.22 14.84
C SER A 221 -11.81 13.54 14.33
N LEU A 222 -12.31 12.53 15.02
CA LEU A 222 -13.62 11.91 14.72
C LEU A 222 -14.79 12.62 15.40
N ILE A 223 -14.53 13.39 16.46
CA ILE A 223 -15.56 14.05 17.26
C ILE A 223 -15.65 15.52 16.90
N VAL A 224 -14.51 16.15 16.64
CA VAL A 224 -14.40 17.60 16.38
C VAL A 224 -14.26 17.84 14.88
N GLN A 225 -15.10 18.72 14.34
CA GLN A 225 -14.94 19.18 12.96
C GLN A 225 -13.68 20.04 12.86
N VAL A 226 -12.71 19.54 12.10
CA VAL A 226 -11.43 20.24 11.89
C VAL A 226 -11.58 21.25 10.76
N PRO A 227 -11.32 22.56 10.99
CA PRO A 227 -11.29 23.54 9.92
C PRO A 227 -10.28 23.16 8.82
N THR A 228 -10.61 23.42 7.56
CA THR A 228 -9.86 22.97 6.37
C THR A 228 -8.39 23.40 6.39
N GLN A 229 -8.09 24.57 6.96
CA GLN A 229 -6.74 25.10 7.10
C GLN A 229 -5.82 24.24 7.99
N PHE A 230 -6.38 23.51 8.97
CA PHE A 230 -5.64 22.64 9.90
C PHE A 230 -5.62 21.16 9.48
N THR A 231 -6.38 20.77 8.48
CA THR A 231 -6.55 19.36 8.09
C THR A 231 -5.21 18.67 7.82
N ALA A 232 -4.27 19.30 7.11
CA ALA A 232 -2.97 18.71 6.82
C ALA A 232 -2.12 18.51 8.09
N VAL A 233 -2.18 19.45 9.03
CA VAL A 233 -1.46 19.36 10.32
C VAL A 233 -2.06 18.26 11.18
N ILE A 234 -3.38 18.23 11.33
CA ILE A 234 -4.09 17.20 12.10
C ILE A 234 -3.84 15.82 11.49
N HIS A 235 -3.90 15.70 10.17
CA HIS A 235 -3.57 14.44 9.48
C HIS A 235 -2.16 13.97 9.81
N PHE A 236 -1.16 14.85 9.78
CA PHE A 236 0.20 14.49 10.17
C PHE A 236 0.29 14.10 11.66
N LEU A 237 -0.28 14.89 12.57
CA LEU A 237 -0.27 14.59 14.00
C LEU A 237 -0.98 13.25 14.29
N SER A 238 -2.03 12.93 13.58
CA SER A 238 -2.73 11.63 13.70
C SER A 238 -1.84 10.45 13.31
N GLN A 239 -0.88 10.64 12.40
CA GLN A 239 0.06 9.60 11.96
C GLN A 239 1.19 9.35 12.98
N LEU A 240 1.36 10.21 13.97
CA LEU A 240 2.37 10.01 15.03
C LEU A 240 2.17 8.71 15.81
N SER A 241 0.92 8.22 15.90
CA SER A 241 0.63 6.90 16.47
C SER A 241 1.34 5.77 15.72
N ILE A 242 1.32 5.81 14.39
CA ILE A 242 1.98 4.81 13.53
C ILE A 242 3.50 4.96 13.61
N VAL A 243 4.00 6.20 13.66
CA VAL A 243 5.42 6.49 13.84
C VAL A 243 5.90 5.90 15.18
N GLY A 244 5.19 6.16 16.28
CA GLY A 244 5.53 5.63 17.60
C GLY A 244 5.50 4.10 17.65
N MET A 245 4.46 3.46 17.09
CA MET A 245 4.39 2.01 16.96
C MET A 245 5.52 1.44 16.10
N GLY A 246 5.90 2.12 15.01
CA GLY A 246 7.04 1.74 14.17
C GLY A 246 8.36 1.74 14.96
N VAL A 247 8.59 2.77 15.78
CA VAL A 247 9.76 2.82 16.68
C VAL A 247 9.74 1.65 17.66
N LEU A 248 8.61 1.37 18.33
CA LEU A 248 8.51 0.24 19.25
C LEU A 248 8.74 -1.11 18.55
N LEU A 249 8.24 -1.28 17.33
CA LEU A 249 8.47 -2.49 16.54
C LEU A 249 9.94 -2.65 16.17
N ILE A 250 10.61 -1.58 15.73
CA ILE A 250 12.05 -1.61 15.43
C ILE A 250 12.85 -2.00 16.66
N LEU A 251 12.60 -1.38 17.82
CA LEU A 251 13.24 -1.73 19.08
C LEU A 251 12.96 -3.20 19.50
N GLN A 252 11.76 -3.70 19.24
CA GLN A 252 11.43 -5.11 19.49
C GLN A 252 12.24 -6.05 18.58
N LEU A 253 12.34 -5.74 17.31
CA LEU A 253 13.05 -6.56 16.33
C LEU A 253 14.57 -6.57 16.58
N GLN A 254 15.09 -5.50 17.19
CA GLN A 254 16.48 -5.39 17.67
C GLN A 254 16.71 -6.05 19.04
N GLY A 255 15.65 -6.58 19.69
CA GLY A 255 15.77 -7.18 21.03
C GLY A 255 15.86 -6.17 22.18
N GLN A 256 15.64 -4.88 21.92
CA GLN A 256 15.81 -3.78 22.90
C GLN A 256 14.50 -3.41 23.62
N LEU A 257 13.37 -4.03 23.26
CA LEU A 257 12.06 -3.75 23.86
C LEU A 257 11.74 -4.76 24.97
N ASN A 258 11.47 -4.26 26.17
CA ASN A 258 11.07 -5.08 27.32
C ASN A 258 9.63 -5.60 27.20
N LYS A 259 9.22 -6.51 28.11
CA LYS A 259 7.90 -7.16 28.11
C LYS A 259 6.75 -6.14 28.16
N ALA A 260 6.85 -5.11 29.00
CA ALA A 260 5.84 -4.06 29.08
C ALA A 260 5.67 -3.29 27.76
N GLY A 261 6.77 -2.93 27.09
CA GLY A 261 6.72 -2.28 25.77
C GLY A 261 6.07 -3.15 24.70
N LYS A 262 6.27 -4.47 24.74
CA LYS A 262 5.59 -5.41 23.83
C LYS A 262 4.09 -5.47 24.09
N ILE A 263 3.68 -5.47 25.35
CA ILE A 263 2.25 -5.43 25.74
C ILE A 263 1.62 -4.11 25.26
N LEU A 264 2.30 -2.97 25.47
CA LEU A 264 1.81 -1.68 24.98
C LEU A 264 1.63 -1.67 23.45
N LEU A 265 2.62 -2.16 22.71
CA LEU A 265 2.56 -2.18 21.24
C LEU A 265 1.42 -3.07 20.73
N TRP A 266 1.39 -4.35 21.16
CA TRP A 266 0.51 -5.36 20.57
C TRP A 266 -0.85 -5.47 21.26
N GLY A 267 -0.90 -5.22 22.58
CA GLY A 267 -2.12 -5.35 23.39
C GLY A 267 -2.92 -4.07 23.52
N ILE A 268 -2.30 -2.90 23.33
CA ILE A 268 -2.98 -1.61 23.53
C ILE A 268 -2.97 -0.76 22.26
N PHE A 269 -1.80 -0.33 21.79
CA PHE A 269 -1.72 0.67 20.71
C PHE A 269 -2.25 0.14 19.37
N LEU A 270 -1.85 -1.08 19.00
CA LEU A 270 -2.28 -1.65 17.73
C LEU A 270 -3.79 -1.94 17.68
N PRO A 271 -4.41 -2.58 18.69
CA PRO A 271 -5.86 -2.76 18.70
C PRO A 271 -6.63 -1.44 18.68
N LEU A 272 -6.21 -0.46 19.49
CA LEU A 272 -6.88 0.85 19.56
C LEU A 272 -6.84 1.59 18.23
N ILE A 273 -5.67 1.65 17.57
CA ILE A 273 -5.59 2.36 16.27
C ILE A 273 -6.42 1.65 15.19
N ILE A 274 -6.45 0.31 15.19
CA ILE A 274 -7.28 -0.45 14.26
C ILE A 274 -8.76 -0.14 14.50
N LEU A 275 -9.24 -0.19 15.74
CA LEU A 275 -10.62 0.13 16.08
C LEU A 275 -11.00 1.56 15.66
N ILE A 276 -10.16 2.55 15.98
CA ILE A 276 -10.41 3.94 15.59
C ILE A 276 -10.49 4.06 14.06
N ARG A 277 -9.58 3.41 13.32
CA ARG A 277 -9.53 3.49 11.86
C ARG A 277 -10.70 2.76 11.18
N LEU A 278 -11.11 1.61 11.68
CA LEU A 278 -12.30 0.91 11.18
C LEU A 278 -13.56 1.76 11.36
N GLY A 279 -13.70 2.44 12.50
CA GLY A 279 -14.84 3.36 12.76
C GLY A 279 -14.96 4.53 11.78
N THR A 280 -13.93 4.84 10.99
CA THR A 280 -14.00 5.87 9.92
C THR A 280 -14.67 5.39 8.63
N GLY A 281 -14.84 4.08 8.43
CA GLY A 281 -15.27 3.48 7.16
C GLY A 281 -14.23 3.55 6.03
N PHE A 282 -12.99 3.98 6.33
CA PHE A 282 -11.87 3.96 5.39
C PHE A 282 -10.96 2.77 5.67
N ILE A 283 -10.88 1.84 4.73
CA ILE A 283 -10.08 0.61 4.87
C ILE A 283 -8.59 0.87 4.62
N ALA A 284 -8.25 1.73 3.66
CA ALA A 284 -6.87 2.01 3.29
C ALA A 284 -5.96 2.41 4.48
N PRO A 285 -6.39 3.25 5.46
CA PRO A 285 -5.57 3.56 6.63
C PRO A 285 -5.25 2.36 7.51
N THR A 286 -6.15 1.39 7.62
CA THR A 286 -5.92 0.13 8.38
C THR A 286 -4.92 -0.76 7.64
N LEU A 287 -5.07 -0.92 6.34
CA LEU A 287 -4.12 -1.65 5.50
C LEU A 287 -2.72 -1.04 5.55
N PHE A 288 -2.63 0.30 5.53
CA PHE A 288 -1.36 1.00 5.67
C PHE A 288 -0.58 0.53 6.91
N ILE A 289 -1.24 0.38 8.06
CA ILE A 289 -0.61 -0.09 9.29
C ILE A 289 -0.07 -1.51 9.11
N ILE A 290 -0.88 -2.42 8.57
CA ILE A 290 -0.50 -3.83 8.40
C ILE A 290 0.67 -3.96 7.42
N ILE A 291 0.63 -3.24 6.31
CA ILE A 291 1.72 -3.25 5.31
C ILE A 291 2.99 -2.63 5.91
N PHE A 292 2.87 -1.52 6.65
CA PHE A 292 3.99 -0.89 7.34
C PHE A 292 4.70 -1.85 8.31
N LEU A 293 3.93 -2.54 9.15
CA LEU A 293 4.46 -3.54 10.08
C LEU A 293 5.09 -4.73 9.33
N SER A 294 4.47 -5.18 8.25
CA SER A 294 4.95 -6.27 7.40
C SER A 294 6.27 -5.93 6.71
N LEU A 295 6.39 -4.73 6.14
CA LEU A 295 7.64 -4.25 5.52
C LEU A 295 8.75 -4.11 6.54
N THR A 296 8.44 -3.56 7.73
CA THR A 296 9.40 -3.47 8.83
C THR A 296 9.90 -4.85 9.24
N TYR A 297 8.99 -5.81 9.39
CA TYR A 297 9.35 -7.19 9.68
C TYR A 297 10.21 -7.82 8.57
N TRP A 298 9.81 -7.66 7.31
CA TRP A 298 10.57 -8.18 6.16
C TRP A 298 11.99 -7.60 6.11
N HIS A 299 12.11 -6.29 6.34
CA HIS A 299 13.42 -5.65 6.37
C HIS A 299 14.36 -6.28 7.40
N PHE A 300 13.90 -6.47 8.66
CA PHE A 300 14.74 -7.03 9.73
C PHE A 300 14.94 -8.54 9.63
N ARG A 301 13.91 -9.30 9.26
CA ARG A 301 13.94 -10.77 9.24
C ARG A 301 14.37 -11.36 7.91
N ARG A 302 14.48 -10.56 6.87
CA ARG A 302 14.81 -11.00 5.51
C ARG A 302 13.93 -12.13 4.98
N LYS A 303 12.75 -12.31 5.55
CA LYS A 303 11.76 -13.32 5.16
C LYS A 303 10.49 -12.61 4.76
N ILE A 304 9.97 -12.94 3.59
CA ILE A 304 8.67 -12.44 3.16
C ILE A 304 7.63 -12.91 4.17
N PRO A 305 6.85 -12.00 4.77
CA PRO A 305 5.82 -12.37 5.74
C PRO A 305 4.56 -12.87 4.99
N TRP A 306 4.71 -13.91 4.15
CA TRP A 306 3.66 -14.39 3.26
C TRP A 306 2.35 -14.74 3.98
N LYS A 307 2.43 -15.23 5.23
CA LYS A 307 1.25 -15.52 6.05
C LYS A 307 0.48 -14.25 6.41
N ILE A 308 1.21 -13.17 6.73
CA ILE A 308 0.61 -11.87 7.00
C ILE A 308 0.07 -11.28 5.69
N ALA A 309 0.80 -11.41 4.59
CA ALA A 309 0.36 -10.92 3.29
C ALA A 309 -0.97 -11.58 2.86
N VAL A 310 -1.05 -12.92 2.92
CA VAL A 310 -2.30 -13.65 2.61
C VAL A 310 -3.42 -13.26 3.58
N GLY A 311 -3.15 -13.23 4.89
CA GLY A 311 -4.14 -12.81 5.88
C GLY A 311 -4.61 -11.36 5.66
N THR A 312 -3.73 -10.47 5.18
CA THR A 312 -4.09 -9.09 4.84
C THR A 312 -5.01 -9.03 3.62
N VAL A 313 -4.73 -9.83 2.59
CA VAL A 313 -5.59 -9.90 1.40
C VAL A 313 -6.98 -10.42 1.77
N LEU A 314 -7.06 -11.50 2.55
CA LEU A 314 -8.34 -12.04 3.02
C LEU A 314 -9.10 -11.03 3.88
N LEU A 315 -8.41 -10.38 4.83
CA LEU A 315 -9.00 -9.32 5.63
C LEU A 315 -9.51 -8.17 4.75
N PHE A 316 -8.75 -7.79 3.73
CA PHE A 316 -9.13 -6.74 2.79
C PHE A 316 -10.41 -7.07 2.03
N ILE A 317 -10.53 -8.30 1.52
CA ILE A 317 -11.74 -8.79 0.85
C ILE A 317 -12.96 -8.67 1.80
N ILE A 318 -12.83 -9.16 3.03
CA ILE A 318 -13.88 -9.09 4.04
C ILE A 318 -14.28 -7.63 4.34
N LEU A 319 -13.30 -6.77 4.60
CA LEU A 319 -13.56 -5.37 4.94
C LEU A 319 -14.20 -4.58 3.80
N LEU A 320 -13.84 -4.89 2.56
CA LEU A 320 -14.42 -4.21 1.39
C LEU A 320 -15.87 -4.63 1.14
N SER A 321 -16.19 -5.90 1.39
CA SER A 321 -17.53 -6.44 1.18
C SER A 321 -18.60 -5.70 1.98
N ILE A 322 -18.30 -5.37 3.24
CA ILE A 322 -19.25 -4.71 4.15
C ILE A 322 -19.17 -3.18 4.12
N ARG A 323 -18.19 -2.63 3.39
CA ARG A 323 -17.91 -1.18 3.40
C ARG A 323 -19.08 -0.35 2.87
N GLY A 324 -19.78 -0.82 1.84
CA GLY A 324 -20.93 -0.13 1.25
C GLY A 324 -21.99 0.11 2.29
N GLU A 325 -22.49 -0.95 2.87
CA GLU A 325 -23.53 -0.94 3.89
C GLU A 325 -23.12 -0.17 5.15
N PHE A 326 -21.89 -0.38 5.63
CA PHE A 326 -21.36 0.39 6.74
C PHE A 326 -21.41 1.91 6.48
N ARG A 327 -21.13 2.35 5.26
CA ARG A 327 -21.18 3.77 4.89
C ARG A 327 -22.60 4.30 4.80
N GLU A 328 -23.52 3.54 4.26
CA GLU A 328 -24.94 3.91 4.22
C GLU A 328 -25.48 4.13 5.64
N LEU A 329 -25.10 3.28 6.57
CA LEU A 329 -25.52 3.40 7.97
C LEU A 329 -24.80 4.51 8.74
N THR A 330 -23.56 4.87 8.40
CA THR A 330 -22.72 5.78 9.20
C THR A 330 -22.50 7.16 8.58
N TRP A 331 -22.81 7.35 7.29
CA TRP A 331 -22.63 8.62 6.56
C TRP A 331 -23.98 9.22 6.16
N GLY A 332 -23.99 10.51 5.83
CA GLY A 332 -25.07 11.15 5.10
C GLY A 332 -26.47 11.12 5.75
N GLY A 333 -26.58 10.91 7.05
CA GLY A 333 -27.87 10.81 7.75
C GLY A 333 -28.32 9.38 8.04
N GLY A 334 -27.47 8.38 7.81
CA GLY A 334 -27.72 6.99 8.22
C GLY A 334 -27.94 6.84 9.72
N ALA A 335 -28.53 5.74 10.15
CA ALA A 335 -28.95 5.47 11.54
C ALA A 335 -27.84 5.62 12.59
N TYR A 336 -26.57 5.43 12.18
CA TYR A 336 -25.39 5.55 13.03
C TYR A 336 -24.54 6.80 12.73
N ALA A 337 -25.01 7.76 11.91
CA ALA A 337 -24.22 8.94 11.52
C ALA A 337 -23.74 9.75 12.73
N GLY A 338 -24.61 9.96 13.74
CA GLY A 338 -24.29 10.69 14.97
C GLY A 338 -23.67 9.87 16.09
N LYS A 339 -23.45 8.55 15.90
CA LYS A 339 -22.91 7.67 16.93
C LYS A 339 -21.42 7.85 17.12
N ASN A 340 -20.93 7.49 18.31
CA ASN A 340 -19.50 7.59 18.64
C ASN A 340 -18.66 6.56 17.85
N PRO A 341 -17.33 6.76 17.74
CA PRO A 341 -16.46 5.88 16.98
C PRO A 341 -16.43 4.43 17.45
N ILE A 342 -16.66 4.19 18.75
CA ILE A 342 -16.68 2.83 19.34
C ILE A 342 -17.93 2.09 18.88
N GLU A 343 -19.11 2.76 18.93
CA GLU A 343 -20.37 2.20 18.43
C GLU A 343 -20.29 1.89 16.93
N LYS A 344 -19.67 2.79 16.13
CA LYS A 344 -19.43 2.54 14.70
C LYS A 344 -18.49 1.35 14.47
N SER A 345 -17.47 1.17 15.31
CA SER A 345 -16.57 0.01 15.22
C SER A 345 -17.27 -1.29 15.64
N MET A 346 -18.18 -1.24 16.58
CA MET A 346 -19.02 -2.39 16.96
C MET A 346 -19.97 -2.76 15.82
N LEU A 347 -20.66 -1.79 15.21
CA LEU A 347 -21.48 -2.00 14.01
C LEU A 347 -20.64 -2.64 12.89
N PHE A 348 -19.41 -2.13 12.65
CA PHE A 348 -18.55 -2.71 11.65
C PHE A 348 -18.24 -4.18 11.92
N SER A 349 -17.98 -4.53 13.19
CA SER A 349 -17.76 -5.92 13.60
C SER A 349 -19.03 -6.78 13.44
N GLU A 350 -20.20 -6.24 13.75
CA GLU A 350 -21.48 -6.92 13.59
C GLU A 350 -21.75 -7.27 12.12
N LEU A 351 -21.58 -6.29 11.21
CA LEU A 351 -21.75 -6.49 9.77
C LEU A 351 -20.82 -7.58 9.21
N VAL A 352 -19.59 -7.72 9.73
CA VAL A 352 -18.68 -8.82 9.36
C VAL A 352 -19.30 -10.20 9.60
N PHE A 353 -20.17 -10.35 10.60
CA PHE A 353 -20.74 -11.65 10.97
C PHE A 353 -22.17 -11.87 10.43
N THR A 354 -22.90 -10.82 10.13
CA THR A 354 -24.31 -10.89 9.73
C THR A 354 -24.51 -10.89 8.21
N GLU A 355 -23.72 -10.10 7.47
CA GLU A 355 -23.91 -9.84 6.04
C GLU A 355 -23.19 -10.87 5.13
N ARG A 356 -23.76 -12.05 4.99
CA ARG A 356 -23.13 -13.13 4.18
C ARG A 356 -23.32 -12.94 2.67
N GLU A 357 -24.44 -12.43 2.22
CA GLU A 357 -24.71 -12.18 0.80
C GLU A 357 -23.87 -11.02 0.24
N SER A 358 -23.42 -10.14 1.12
CA SER A 358 -22.60 -8.98 0.76
C SER A 358 -21.19 -9.36 0.28
N TYR A 359 -20.67 -10.55 0.62
CA TYR A 359 -19.29 -10.92 0.29
C TYR A 359 -19.04 -11.12 -1.21
N ALA A 360 -19.98 -11.72 -1.95
CA ALA A 360 -19.86 -11.87 -3.40
C ALA A 360 -19.91 -10.51 -4.10
N LYS A 361 -20.91 -9.69 -3.75
CA LYS A 361 -21.04 -8.31 -4.23
C LYS A 361 -19.83 -7.44 -3.85
N GLY A 362 -19.27 -7.64 -2.65
CA GLY A 362 -18.09 -6.94 -2.18
C GLY A 362 -16.82 -7.30 -2.96
N PHE A 363 -16.65 -8.56 -3.35
CA PHE A 363 -15.54 -8.97 -4.21
C PHE A 363 -15.64 -8.32 -5.60
N GLU A 364 -16.81 -8.35 -6.21
CA GLU A 364 -17.10 -7.70 -7.48
C GLU A 364 -16.85 -6.19 -7.41
N PHE A 365 -17.42 -5.52 -6.41
CA PHE A 365 -17.19 -4.09 -6.15
C PHE A 365 -15.71 -3.75 -5.94
N THR A 366 -14.99 -4.61 -5.20
CA THR A 366 -13.56 -4.45 -4.96
C THR A 366 -12.76 -4.58 -6.24
N SER A 367 -13.07 -5.60 -7.03
CA SER A 367 -12.39 -5.90 -8.29
C SER A 367 -12.56 -4.76 -9.27
N THR A 368 -13.77 -4.23 -9.40
CA THR A 368 -14.07 -3.07 -10.26
C THR A 368 -13.38 -1.80 -9.77
N ARG A 369 -13.38 -1.56 -8.44
CA ARG A 369 -12.75 -0.36 -7.87
C ARG A 369 -11.23 -0.36 -8.00
N THR A 370 -10.57 -1.52 -7.90
CA THR A 370 -9.12 -1.63 -8.07
C THR A 370 -8.70 -1.65 -9.54
N ALA A 371 -9.66 -1.75 -10.47
CA ALA A 371 -9.40 -1.86 -11.89
C ALA A 371 -9.04 -0.51 -12.55
N HIS A 372 -7.93 0.11 -12.10
CA HIS A 372 -7.47 1.37 -12.69
C HIS A 372 -7.11 1.26 -14.18
N ILE A 373 -6.85 0.05 -14.67
CA ILE A 373 -6.67 -0.20 -16.09
C ILE A 373 -7.92 0.16 -16.91
N LEU A 374 -9.12 -0.06 -16.36
CA LEU A 374 -10.37 0.30 -17.04
C LEU A 374 -10.52 1.82 -17.11
N THR A 375 -10.33 2.53 -15.98
CA THR A 375 -10.30 4.01 -15.98
C THR A 375 -9.24 4.54 -16.95
N PHE A 376 -8.08 3.89 -17.04
CA PHE A 376 -7.05 4.27 -18.00
C PHE A 376 -7.49 4.04 -19.44
N GLY A 377 -8.12 2.89 -19.74
CA GLY A 377 -8.72 2.61 -21.05
C GLY A 377 -9.73 3.67 -21.45
N HIS A 378 -10.61 4.07 -20.53
CA HIS A 378 -11.60 5.13 -20.76
C HIS A 378 -10.96 6.50 -21.08
N VAL A 379 -9.91 6.86 -20.33
CA VAL A 379 -9.16 8.10 -20.61
C VAL A 379 -8.45 8.05 -21.96
N VAL A 380 -7.87 6.89 -22.31
CA VAL A 380 -7.20 6.67 -23.62
C VAL A 380 -8.19 6.73 -24.77
N ASP A 381 -9.42 6.26 -24.56
CA ASP A 381 -10.49 6.29 -25.56
C ASP A 381 -10.95 7.72 -25.89
N LEU A 382 -11.10 8.54 -24.84
CA LEU A 382 -11.63 9.90 -24.99
C LEU A 382 -10.55 10.95 -25.31
N THR A 383 -9.28 10.71 -24.98
CA THR A 383 -8.22 11.71 -25.13
C THR A 383 -7.27 11.33 -26.27
N PRO A 384 -6.96 12.26 -27.21
CA PRO A 384 -7.30 13.70 -27.22
C PRO A 384 -8.57 14.06 -27.98
N GLU A 385 -9.25 13.12 -28.63
CA GLU A 385 -10.29 13.38 -29.64
C GLU A 385 -11.51 14.09 -29.05
N THR A 386 -12.03 13.61 -27.92
CA THR A 386 -13.19 14.18 -27.23
C THR A 386 -12.76 15.09 -26.09
N VAL A 387 -11.76 14.69 -25.34
CA VAL A 387 -11.25 15.40 -24.17
C VAL A 387 -9.82 15.87 -24.45
N PRO A 388 -9.56 17.19 -24.61
CA PRO A 388 -8.21 17.67 -24.91
C PRO A 388 -7.22 17.40 -23.77
N TYR A 389 -5.91 17.37 -24.07
CA TYR A 389 -4.88 17.23 -23.03
C TYR A 389 -4.92 18.40 -22.04
N TRP A 390 -4.55 18.14 -20.79
CA TRP A 390 -4.40 19.16 -19.74
C TRP A 390 -3.13 20.02 -19.85
N MET A 391 -2.19 19.61 -20.69
CA MET A 391 -0.96 20.34 -20.98
C MET A 391 -0.19 20.79 -19.72
N GLY A 392 -0.14 19.94 -18.68
CA GLY A 392 0.60 20.20 -17.44
C GLY A 392 -0.20 20.93 -16.35
N LYS A 393 -1.48 21.26 -16.56
CA LYS A 393 -2.32 21.98 -15.59
C LYS A 393 -2.32 21.32 -14.21
N THR A 394 -2.36 19.99 -14.14
CA THR A 394 -2.44 19.25 -12.87
C THR A 394 -1.17 19.41 -12.02
N TYR A 395 -0.04 19.70 -12.65
CA TYR A 395 1.25 19.87 -11.97
C TYR A 395 1.52 21.30 -11.46
N LEU A 396 0.71 22.28 -11.84
CA LEU A 396 0.87 23.66 -11.39
C LEU A 396 0.73 23.83 -9.88
N ALA A 397 0.03 22.92 -9.21
CA ALA A 397 -0.11 22.94 -7.77
C ALA A 397 1.12 22.39 -7.00
N LEU A 398 2.06 21.70 -7.66
CA LEU A 398 3.19 21.03 -7.02
C LEU A 398 4.06 21.96 -6.15
N PRO A 399 4.47 23.18 -6.60
CA PRO A 399 5.31 24.06 -5.78
C PRO A 399 4.68 24.45 -4.45
N TRP A 400 3.35 24.54 -4.40
CA TRP A 400 2.59 24.94 -3.22
C TRP A 400 2.22 23.77 -2.30
N THR A 401 2.29 22.54 -2.83
CA THR A 401 1.82 21.34 -2.11
C THR A 401 2.55 21.11 -0.78
N PRO A 402 3.90 21.28 -0.67
CA PRO A 402 4.61 21.08 0.59
C PRO A 402 4.27 22.09 1.68
N ILE A 403 3.67 23.24 1.34
CA ILE A 403 3.40 24.32 2.29
C ILE A 403 2.02 24.08 2.94
N PRO A 404 1.94 23.93 4.28
CA PRO A 404 0.66 23.81 4.98
C PRO A 404 -0.23 25.05 4.81
N ARG A 405 -1.55 24.88 4.73
CA ARG A 405 -2.52 25.99 4.63
C ARG A 405 -2.49 26.95 5.83
N VAL A 406 -2.05 26.47 6.98
CA VAL A 406 -1.83 27.35 8.16
C VAL A 406 -0.79 28.43 7.88
N ILE A 407 0.21 28.13 7.04
CA ILE A 407 1.27 29.09 6.64
C ILE A 407 0.85 29.87 5.39
N PHE A 408 0.10 29.23 4.48
CA PHE A 408 -0.36 29.82 3.23
C PHE A 408 -1.88 29.61 3.06
N PRO A 409 -2.74 30.42 3.75
CA PRO A 409 -4.19 30.22 3.77
C PRO A 409 -4.85 30.34 2.40
N TRP A 410 -4.37 31.21 1.53
CA TRP A 410 -4.88 31.43 0.17
C TRP A 410 -4.33 30.48 -0.89
N LYS A 411 -3.73 29.38 -0.45
CA LYS A 411 -3.33 28.28 -1.33
C LYS A 411 -4.56 27.77 -2.12
N PRO A 412 -4.45 27.61 -3.47
CA PRO A 412 -5.55 27.11 -4.28
C PRO A 412 -6.15 25.81 -3.75
N GLU A 413 -7.46 25.67 -3.85
CA GLU A 413 -8.12 24.41 -3.48
C GLU A 413 -7.78 23.32 -4.48
N LYS A 414 -7.68 22.10 -3.97
CA LYS A 414 -7.38 20.93 -4.78
C LYS A 414 -8.69 20.24 -5.17
N THR A 415 -9.18 20.56 -6.35
CA THR A 415 -10.41 19.98 -6.92
C THR A 415 -10.11 19.02 -8.07
N LEU A 416 -8.84 18.58 -8.23
CA LEU A 416 -8.42 17.79 -9.37
C LEU A 416 -9.21 16.51 -9.56
N GLY A 417 -9.53 15.78 -8.49
CA GLY A 417 -10.32 14.55 -8.60
C GLY A 417 -11.77 14.79 -9.00
N GLN A 418 -12.36 15.92 -8.59
CA GLN A 418 -13.69 16.33 -9.01
C GLN A 418 -13.67 16.78 -10.47
N GLU A 419 -12.72 17.64 -10.84
CA GLU A 419 -12.52 18.09 -12.21
C GLU A 419 -12.27 16.91 -13.17
N PHE A 420 -11.46 15.94 -12.75
CA PHE A 420 -11.24 14.70 -13.50
C PHE A 420 -12.55 13.91 -13.70
N GLY A 421 -13.30 13.71 -12.62
CA GLY A 421 -14.55 12.97 -12.66
C GLY A 421 -15.58 13.59 -13.61
N HIS A 422 -15.75 14.91 -13.57
CA HIS A 422 -16.65 15.63 -14.49
C HIS A 422 -16.14 15.61 -15.93
N ARG A 423 -14.83 15.84 -16.12
CA ARG A 423 -14.19 15.93 -17.45
C ARG A 423 -14.31 14.63 -18.25
N TYR A 424 -14.23 13.50 -17.57
CA TYR A 424 -14.35 12.17 -18.18
C TYR A 424 -15.72 11.51 -17.96
N SER A 425 -16.72 12.28 -17.55
CA SER A 425 -18.10 11.80 -17.31
C SER A 425 -18.20 10.62 -16.32
N LEU A 426 -17.28 10.58 -15.36
CA LEU A 426 -17.24 9.58 -14.28
C LEU A 426 -18.03 10.00 -13.04
N LEU A 427 -18.46 11.26 -13.00
CA LEU A 427 -19.33 11.84 -11.98
C LEU A 427 -20.52 12.53 -12.67
N TYR A 428 -21.68 12.47 -12.02
CA TYR A 428 -22.83 13.26 -12.47
C TYR A 428 -22.51 14.76 -12.42
N LEU A 429 -23.03 15.52 -13.37
CA LEU A 429 -22.80 16.98 -13.46
C LEU A 429 -23.24 17.74 -12.21
N SER A 430 -24.19 17.19 -11.45
CA SER A 430 -24.68 17.75 -10.18
C SER A 430 -23.88 17.32 -8.94
N ASP A 431 -22.94 16.38 -9.07
CA ASP A 431 -22.16 15.89 -7.95
C ASP A 431 -20.89 16.74 -7.75
N TYR A 432 -20.97 17.69 -6.83
CA TYR A 432 -19.86 18.54 -6.39
C TYR A 432 -19.26 18.11 -5.05
N THR A 433 -19.62 16.94 -4.55
CA THR A 433 -19.14 16.42 -3.26
C THR A 433 -18.17 15.25 -3.40
N THR A 434 -18.30 14.48 -4.47
CA THR A 434 -17.47 13.31 -4.71
C THR A 434 -16.17 13.70 -5.44
N SER A 435 -15.08 13.06 -5.08
CA SER A 435 -13.79 13.16 -5.75
C SER A 435 -13.43 11.80 -6.35
N TYR A 436 -13.19 11.77 -7.65
CA TYR A 436 -12.75 10.56 -8.35
C TYR A 436 -11.23 10.47 -8.34
N ASN A 437 -10.68 9.45 -7.72
CA ASN A 437 -9.23 9.25 -7.70
C ASN A 437 -8.74 8.76 -9.08
N PHE A 438 -7.70 9.40 -9.57
CA PHE A 438 -6.97 8.95 -10.75
C PHE A 438 -5.48 8.83 -10.44
N CYS A 439 -4.88 7.78 -10.95
CA CYS A 439 -3.49 7.44 -10.64
C CYS A 439 -2.52 8.26 -11.49
N GLN A 440 -1.26 8.32 -11.03
CA GLN A 440 -0.18 9.07 -11.69
C GLN A 440 -0.02 8.72 -13.17
N LEU A 441 -0.17 7.44 -13.52
CA LEU A 441 -0.05 6.98 -14.91
C LEU A 441 -1.11 7.60 -15.81
N ILE A 442 -2.37 7.62 -15.32
CA ILE A 442 -3.51 8.25 -16.00
C ILE A 442 -3.28 9.76 -16.12
N GLU A 443 -2.81 10.40 -15.03
CA GLU A 443 -2.50 11.83 -15.00
C GLU A 443 -1.45 12.20 -16.06
N MET A 444 -0.39 11.42 -16.17
CA MET A 444 0.67 11.64 -17.17
C MET A 444 0.13 11.56 -18.59
N TYR A 445 -0.73 10.57 -18.86
CA TYR A 445 -1.36 10.45 -20.17
C TYR A 445 -2.35 11.59 -20.44
N ALA A 446 -3.22 11.90 -19.49
CA ALA A 446 -4.19 13.00 -19.62
C ALA A 446 -3.53 14.37 -19.83
N ASN A 447 -2.29 14.57 -19.37
CA ASN A 447 -1.54 15.80 -19.62
C ASN A 447 -0.80 15.80 -20.96
N PHE A 448 -0.07 14.73 -21.32
CA PHE A 448 0.89 14.74 -22.41
C PHE A 448 0.87 13.48 -23.29
N GLY A 449 -0.19 12.68 -23.19
CA GLY A 449 -0.34 11.46 -23.99
C GLY A 449 0.77 10.43 -23.73
N ILE A 450 1.16 9.72 -24.78
CA ILE A 450 2.19 8.67 -24.75
C ILE A 450 3.53 9.20 -24.20
N ILE A 451 3.92 10.40 -24.63
CA ILE A 451 5.18 11.04 -24.18
C ILE A 451 5.14 11.28 -22.66
N GLY A 452 3.98 11.71 -22.14
CA GLY A 452 3.75 11.90 -20.71
C GLY A 452 3.99 10.61 -19.92
N VAL A 453 3.48 9.49 -20.38
CA VAL A 453 3.68 8.17 -19.75
C VAL A 453 5.16 7.78 -19.74
N ILE A 454 5.83 7.87 -20.89
CA ILE A 454 7.24 7.45 -21.03
C ILE A 454 8.15 8.29 -20.12
N ILE A 455 8.09 9.62 -20.27
CA ILE A 455 8.96 10.54 -19.54
C ILE A 455 8.56 10.60 -18.07
N GLY A 456 7.26 10.67 -17.78
CA GLY A 456 6.75 10.77 -16.42
C GLY A 456 7.13 9.55 -15.57
N MET A 457 6.89 8.34 -16.05
CA MET A 457 7.25 7.11 -15.32
C MET A 457 8.77 6.94 -15.20
N PHE A 458 9.54 7.41 -16.20
CA PHE A 458 11.01 7.47 -16.07
C PHE A 458 11.43 8.42 -14.94
N ILE A 459 10.86 9.61 -14.84
CA ILE A 459 11.13 10.58 -13.77
C ILE A 459 10.74 10.00 -12.40
N VAL A 460 9.58 9.35 -12.29
CA VAL A 460 9.16 8.68 -11.04
C VAL A 460 10.20 7.65 -10.59
N GLY A 461 10.71 6.83 -11.51
CA GLY A 461 11.74 5.85 -11.18
C GLY A 461 13.06 6.49 -10.72
N VAL A 462 13.46 7.64 -11.30
CA VAL A 462 14.60 8.44 -10.83
C VAL A 462 14.36 8.96 -9.41
N ILE A 463 13.18 9.51 -9.14
CA ILE A 463 12.82 10.03 -7.80
C ILE A 463 12.84 8.89 -6.78
N TYR A 464 12.22 7.76 -7.08
CA TYR A 464 12.19 6.59 -6.21
C TYR A 464 13.59 6.09 -5.89
N ARG A 465 14.46 5.98 -6.89
CA ARG A 465 15.85 5.56 -6.67
C ARG A 465 16.62 6.57 -5.86
N SER A 466 16.43 7.86 -6.10
CA SER A 466 17.10 8.94 -5.37
C SER A 466 16.73 8.91 -3.89
N LEU A 467 15.44 8.78 -3.58
CA LEU A 467 14.97 8.62 -2.19
C LEU A 467 15.49 7.33 -1.55
N TYR A 468 15.56 6.24 -2.33
CA TYR A 468 16.10 4.97 -1.85
C TYR A 468 17.59 5.09 -1.46
N GLU A 469 18.41 5.75 -2.27
CA GLU A 469 19.84 5.99 -1.96
C GLU A 469 20.00 6.93 -0.74
N MET A 470 19.10 7.89 -0.56
CA MET A 470 19.13 8.83 0.55
C MET A 470 18.74 8.18 1.89
N LEU A 471 17.74 7.28 1.89
CA LEU A 471 17.09 6.76 3.09
C LEU A 471 17.46 5.32 3.43
N CYS A 472 17.85 4.51 2.43
CA CYS A 472 18.06 3.06 2.59
C CYS A 472 19.53 2.63 2.49
N HIS A 473 20.47 3.57 2.69
CA HIS A 473 21.89 3.21 2.69
C HIS A 473 22.30 2.48 3.99
N PRO A 474 23.39 1.68 3.99
CA PRO A 474 23.78 0.86 5.15
C PRO A 474 24.03 1.64 6.45
N LYS A 475 24.32 2.94 6.35
CA LYS A 475 24.57 3.84 7.49
C LYS A 475 23.36 4.73 7.84
N ALA A 476 22.15 4.36 7.41
CA ALA A 476 20.95 5.16 7.67
C ALA A 476 20.57 5.19 9.16
N GLY A 477 20.90 4.14 9.90
CA GLY A 477 20.47 3.94 11.27
C GLY A 477 18.95 3.70 11.36
N GLU A 478 18.46 3.59 12.59
CA GLU A 478 17.04 3.30 12.84
C GLU A 478 16.13 4.44 12.38
N GLY A 479 16.58 5.68 12.57
CA GLY A 479 15.81 6.86 12.18
C GLY A 479 15.67 7.00 10.67
N GLY A 480 16.76 6.76 9.92
CA GLY A 480 16.70 6.75 8.45
C GLY A 480 15.78 5.64 7.93
N LEU A 481 15.84 4.47 8.54
CA LEU A 481 14.95 3.35 8.22
C LEU A 481 13.49 3.69 8.48
N LEU A 482 13.15 4.27 9.63
CA LEU A 482 11.78 4.67 9.96
C LEU A 482 11.24 5.70 8.96
N ILE A 483 12.04 6.73 8.64
CA ILE A 483 11.69 7.73 7.65
C ILE A 483 11.44 7.06 6.29
N GLY A 484 12.36 6.18 5.87
CA GLY A 484 12.24 5.44 4.61
C GLY A 484 10.96 4.60 4.54
N LEU A 485 10.67 3.81 5.59
CA LEU A 485 9.45 3.01 5.66
C LEU A 485 8.19 3.87 5.51
N PHE A 486 8.14 5.00 6.22
CA PHE A 486 6.99 5.89 6.19
C PHE A 486 6.80 6.56 4.83
N ILE A 487 7.88 7.08 4.24
CA ILE A 487 7.86 7.74 2.93
C ILE A 487 7.50 6.74 1.83
N PHE A 488 8.13 5.55 1.81
CA PHE A 488 7.87 4.57 0.76
C PHE A 488 6.48 3.97 0.84
N MET A 489 5.88 3.87 2.02
CA MET A 489 4.48 3.50 2.16
C MET A 489 3.55 4.54 1.49
N GLY A 490 3.83 5.83 1.66
CA GLY A 490 3.09 6.89 0.98
C GLY A 490 3.27 6.84 -0.54
N LEU A 491 4.49 6.59 -1.00
CA LEU A 491 4.82 6.45 -2.43
C LEU A 491 4.23 5.19 -3.09
N ALA A 492 3.91 4.16 -2.31
CA ALA A 492 3.24 2.96 -2.81
C ALA A 492 1.75 3.18 -3.10
N ASN A 493 1.18 4.32 -2.72
CA ASN A 493 -0.18 4.69 -3.05
C ASN A 493 -0.29 5.09 -4.53
N ILE A 494 -0.58 4.10 -5.38
CA ILE A 494 -0.70 4.27 -6.83
C ILE A 494 -2.03 4.96 -7.21
N GLU A 495 -3.06 4.86 -6.36
CA GLU A 495 -4.41 5.37 -6.65
C GLU A 495 -4.51 6.90 -6.75
N SER A 496 -3.51 7.63 -6.28
CA SER A 496 -3.57 9.09 -6.18
C SER A 496 -2.73 9.78 -7.25
N ASP A 497 -3.12 11.00 -7.60
CA ASP A 497 -2.39 11.88 -8.50
C ASP A 497 -0.97 12.20 -7.98
N PHE A 498 -0.10 12.61 -8.89
CA PHE A 498 1.31 12.90 -8.59
C PHE A 498 1.46 13.94 -7.47
N SER A 499 0.64 14.96 -7.45
CA SER A 499 0.74 16.04 -6.48
C SER A 499 0.26 15.63 -5.08
N LEU A 500 -0.66 14.66 -4.95
CA LEU A 500 -1.05 14.08 -3.67
C LEU A 500 0.05 13.17 -3.12
N VAL A 501 0.66 12.35 -3.98
CA VAL A 501 1.69 11.40 -3.56
C VAL A 501 2.99 12.13 -3.18
N PHE A 502 3.48 13.02 -4.04
CA PHE A 502 4.79 13.66 -3.86
C PHE A 502 4.74 14.95 -3.04
N GLY A 503 3.59 15.63 -3.00
CA GLY A 503 3.49 16.92 -2.30
C GLY A 503 3.75 16.82 -0.80
N GLY A 504 3.43 15.70 -0.17
CA GLY A 504 3.70 15.45 1.24
C GLY A 504 5.10 14.93 1.55
N VAL A 505 5.87 14.46 0.57
CA VAL A 505 7.15 13.77 0.80
C VAL A 505 8.17 14.67 1.51
N ILE A 506 8.41 15.87 0.99
CA ILE A 506 9.40 16.81 1.56
C ILE A 506 8.99 17.19 2.98
N TYR A 507 7.73 17.56 3.17
CA TYR A 507 7.17 17.92 4.46
C TYR A 507 7.31 16.78 5.48
N ASN A 508 6.94 15.55 5.09
CA ASN A 508 7.04 14.36 5.96
C ASN A 508 8.51 14.04 6.30
N ILE A 509 9.43 14.16 5.36
CA ILE A 509 10.85 13.93 5.64
C ILE A 509 11.34 14.93 6.68
N VAL A 510 11.07 16.23 6.51
CA VAL A 510 11.51 17.28 7.45
C VAL A 510 10.95 17.01 8.84
N LEU A 511 9.66 16.77 8.98
CA LEU A 511 9.02 16.52 10.27
C LEU A 511 9.53 15.24 10.93
N LEU A 512 9.67 14.15 10.17
CA LEU A 512 10.21 12.90 10.69
C LEU A 512 11.67 13.02 11.09
N VAL A 513 12.48 13.82 10.39
CA VAL A 513 13.86 14.12 10.80
C VAL A 513 13.87 14.87 12.14
N ILE A 514 13.00 15.87 12.32
CA ILE A 514 12.89 16.62 13.59
C ILE A 514 12.51 15.65 14.72
N ILE A 515 11.47 14.83 14.54
CA ILE A 515 11.02 13.85 15.54
C ILE A 515 12.15 12.86 15.87
N ASN A 516 12.85 12.34 14.87
CA ASN A 516 13.94 11.39 15.08
C ASN A 516 15.13 11.99 15.84
N ARG A 517 15.37 13.31 15.73
CA ARG A 517 16.40 14.00 16.52
C ARG A 517 16.13 13.93 18.02
N LEU A 518 14.87 13.87 18.48
CA LEU A 518 14.51 13.71 19.88
C LEU A 518 15.01 12.38 20.46
N MET A 519 15.12 11.35 19.60
CA MET A 519 15.53 9.99 19.95
C MET A 519 17.04 9.76 19.75
N ARG A 520 17.76 10.73 19.18
CA ARG A 520 19.15 10.58 18.77
C ARG A 520 20.08 10.25 19.92
N SER A 521 21.02 9.32 19.66
CA SER A 521 22.18 9.08 20.53
C SER A 521 23.12 10.27 20.52
N ARG A 522 23.74 10.61 21.65
CA ARG A 522 24.77 11.68 21.75
C ARG A 522 26.13 11.23 21.22
N SER A 523 26.38 9.93 21.13
CA SER A 523 27.61 9.35 20.61
C SER A 523 27.34 8.75 19.24
N PRO A 524 28.18 8.97 18.20
CA PRO A 524 28.14 8.11 17.03
C PRO A 524 28.53 6.71 17.49
N ALA A 525 27.72 5.70 17.15
CA ALA A 525 28.00 4.31 17.43
C ALA A 525 29.19 3.83 16.62
#